data_492ca8619ad039b50c32aa513c14668f
#
_entry.id   492ca8619ad039b50c32aa513c14668f
#
_cell.length_a   1.000
_cell.length_b   1.000
_cell.length_c   1.000
_cell.angle_alpha   90.00
_cell.angle_beta   90.00
_cell.angle_gamma   90.00
#
_symmetry.space_group_name_H-M   'P 1'
#
loop_
_entity.id
_entity.type
_entity.pdbx_description
1 polymer ?
#
loop_
_entity_poly.entity_id
_entity_poly.type
_entity_poly.pdbx_seq_one_letter_code
_entity_poly.pdbx_strand_id
1 'polypeptide(L)'
;MKFGVVVFPGSNCDQDLVDAIRIGIQQEVVKLWHKDHDLQGCDFILLPGGFSYGDYLRSGAISRFSPIMQEVTQHANRGGYVMGICNGFQILTEAGLLPGALLRNVNQKFICDNVYIKPVTTNLLPTQLLDVNKAYKIPVAHGEGRYHADKETLKQLHDNDQIMFKYSSNVADTHEIYNINGSLLNIAGVSNANKNVFGMMPHPERAVDPELGNTDGRLIFESILNLVNA
;
A
#
# COMPACT_ATOMS: atom_id res chain seq x y z
N MET A 1 -6.15 -13.41 13.10
CA MET A 1 -6.71 -12.43 12.14
C MET A 1 -6.84 -13.10 10.80
N LYS A 2 -7.95 -12.88 10.09
CA LYS A 2 -8.19 -13.41 8.74
C LYS A 2 -8.01 -12.31 7.70
N PHE A 3 -7.10 -12.52 6.76
CA PHE A 3 -6.82 -11.60 5.68
C PHE A 3 -7.55 -12.00 4.39
N GLY A 4 -8.03 -11.01 3.63
CA GLY A 4 -8.57 -11.21 2.29
C GLY A 4 -7.70 -10.52 1.25
N VAL A 5 -7.14 -11.26 0.30
CA VAL A 5 -6.39 -10.70 -0.83
C VAL A 5 -7.29 -10.66 -2.06
N VAL A 6 -7.59 -9.46 -2.55
CA VAL A 6 -8.43 -9.30 -3.74
C VAL A 6 -7.65 -9.68 -4.99
N VAL A 7 -8.25 -10.50 -5.84
CA VAL A 7 -7.66 -10.95 -7.11
C VAL A 7 -8.40 -10.33 -8.28
N PHE A 8 -7.71 -9.45 -9.01
CA PHE A 8 -8.19 -8.89 -10.27
C PHE A 8 -7.51 -9.58 -11.47
N PRO A 9 -8.11 -9.55 -12.66
CA PRO A 9 -7.39 -9.92 -13.87
C PRO A 9 -6.12 -9.07 -14.03
N GLY A 10 -4.93 -9.70 -14.02
CA GLY A 10 -3.64 -9.00 -14.14
C GLY A 10 -3.03 -8.50 -12.84
N SER A 11 -3.60 -8.80 -11.66
CA SER A 11 -2.96 -8.53 -10.35
C SER A 11 -1.90 -9.58 -10.04
N ASN A 12 -0.75 -9.52 -10.70
CA ASN A 12 0.27 -10.56 -10.64
C ASN A 12 1.08 -10.61 -9.33
N CYS A 13 0.87 -9.69 -8.40
CA CYS A 13 1.49 -9.73 -7.07
C CYS A 13 0.55 -10.32 -5.99
N ASP A 14 -0.59 -10.90 -6.38
CA ASP A 14 -1.55 -11.49 -5.44
C ASP A 14 -0.96 -12.70 -4.70
N GLN A 15 -0.18 -13.54 -5.40
CA GLN A 15 0.46 -14.70 -4.76
C GLN A 15 1.57 -14.26 -3.80
N ASP A 16 2.41 -13.30 -4.18
CA ASP A 16 3.46 -12.75 -3.30
C ASP A 16 2.84 -12.26 -1.98
N LEU A 17 1.69 -11.56 -2.07
CA LEU A 17 0.98 -11.04 -0.92
C LEU A 17 0.35 -12.14 -0.06
N VAL A 18 -0.23 -13.17 -0.68
CA VAL A 18 -0.74 -14.36 0.02
C VAL A 18 0.39 -15.06 0.77
N ASP A 19 1.56 -15.23 0.16
CA ASP A 19 2.70 -15.91 0.76
C ASP A 19 3.31 -15.06 1.89
N ALA A 20 3.37 -13.74 1.74
CA ALA A 20 3.80 -12.83 2.80
C ALA A 20 2.92 -12.97 4.06
N ILE A 21 1.60 -13.10 3.91
CA ILE A 21 0.68 -13.28 5.03
C ILE A 21 0.76 -14.70 5.59
N ARG A 22 0.70 -15.72 4.73
CA ARG A 22 0.64 -17.13 5.16
C ARG A 22 1.96 -17.65 5.72
N ILE A 23 3.06 -17.37 5.02
CA ILE A 23 4.39 -17.87 5.37
C ILE A 23 5.13 -16.83 6.22
N GLY A 24 5.15 -15.56 5.78
CA GLY A 24 5.90 -14.49 6.42
C GLY A 24 5.44 -14.19 7.84
N ILE A 25 4.12 -14.02 8.05
CA ILE A 25 3.55 -13.69 9.37
C ILE A 25 2.58 -14.76 9.93
N GLN A 26 2.47 -15.92 9.28
CA GLN A 26 1.72 -17.10 9.75
C GLN A 26 0.24 -16.81 10.09
N GLN A 27 -0.44 -16.06 9.25
CA GLN A 27 -1.86 -15.75 9.42
C GLN A 27 -2.74 -16.43 8.38
N GLU A 28 -4.04 -16.56 8.72
CA GLU A 28 -5.06 -17.04 7.79
C GLU A 28 -5.25 -16.03 6.66
N VAL A 29 -5.23 -16.51 5.41
CA VAL A 29 -5.44 -15.68 4.23
C VAL A 29 -6.27 -16.41 3.19
N VAL A 30 -7.24 -15.71 2.60
CA VAL A 30 -8.09 -16.19 1.51
C VAL A 30 -7.99 -15.26 0.31
N LYS A 31 -8.15 -15.81 -0.89
CA LYS A 31 -8.27 -15.02 -2.12
C LYS A 31 -9.72 -14.64 -2.36
N LEU A 32 -9.97 -13.35 -2.61
CA LEU A 32 -11.28 -12.78 -2.90
C LEU A 32 -11.34 -12.46 -4.40
N TRP A 33 -12.20 -13.14 -5.15
CA TRP A 33 -12.29 -12.90 -6.59
C TRP A 33 -13.02 -11.61 -6.92
N HIS A 34 -12.52 -10.83 -7.86
CA HIS A 34 -13.03 -9.49 -8.17
C HIS A 34 -14.53 -9.42 -8.55
N LYS A 35 -15.12 -10.54 -8.97
CA LYS A 35 -16.56 -10.64 -9.30
C LYS A 35 -17.44 -11.02 -8.12
N ASP A 36 -16.86 -11.43 -7.01
CA ASP A 36 -17.62 -11.82 -5.82
C ASP A 36 -18.17 -10.60 -5.08
N HIS A 37 -19.21 -10.82 -4.28
CA HIS A 37 -19.83 -9.84 -3.39
C HIS A 37 -19.72 -10.27 -1.92
N ASP A 38 -18.69 -11.07 -1.58
CA ASP A 38 -18.48 -11.58 -0.24
C ASP A 38 -17.02 -11.45 0.17
N LEU A 39 -16.77 -10.75 1.26
CA LEU A 39 -15.44 -10.63 1.87
C LEU A 39 -15.08 -11.83 2.76
N GLN A 40 -15.93 -12.87 2.80
CA GLN A 40 -15.72 -14.14 3.52
C GLN A 40 -15.35 -13.96 5.01
N GLY A 41 -15.87 -12.91 5.64
CA GLY A 41 -15.60 -12.62 7.05
C GLY A 41 -14.15 -12.22 7.34
N CYS A 42 -13.45 -11.63 6.37
CA CYS A 42 -12.09 -11.13 6.58
C CYS A 42 -12.06 -9.89 7.45
N ASP A 43 -11.09 -9.84 8.36
CA ASP A 43 -10.85 -8.70 9.26
C ASP A 43 -10.09 -7.57 8.56
N PHE A 44 -9.16 -7.94 7.66
CA PHE A 44 -8.28 -7.03 6.94
C PHE A 44 -8.26 -7.35 5.45
N ILE A 45 -8.53 -6.36 4.59
CA ILE A 45 -8.54 -6.53 3.15
C ILE A 45 -7.27 -5.96 2.53
N LEU A 46 -6.66 -6.73 1.64
CA LEU A 46 -5.44 -6.37 0.93
C LEU A 46 -5.70 -6.30 -0.58
N LEU A 47 -5.33 -5.19 -1.21
CA LEU A 47 -5.34 -5.03 -2.66
C LEU A 47 -3.89 -5.14 -3.16
N PRO A 48 -3.56 -6.17 -3.96
CA PRO A 48 -2.20 -6.42 -4.41
C PRO A 48 -1.74 -5.47 -5.50
N GLY A 49 -0.44 -5.47 -5.74
CA GLY A 49 0.19 -4.88 -6.91
C GLY A 49 -0.08 -5.69 -8.19
N GLY A 50 0.42 -5.17 -9.29
CA GLY A 50 0.30 -5.75 -10.62
C GLY A 50 -0.24 -4.75 -11.64
N PHE A 51 -0.94 -5.25 -12.66
CA PHE A 51 -1.51 -4.47 -13.77
C PHE A 51 -2.98 -4.86 -13.94
N SER A 52 -3.80 -4.54 -12.94
CA SER A 52 -5.22 -4.92 -12.91
C SER A 52 -5.95 -4.44 -14.17
N TYR A 53 -6.60 -5.37 -14.88
CA TYR A 53 -7.23 -5.15 -16.18
C TYR A 53 -6.29 -4.56 -17.24
N GLY A 54 -4.96 -4.82 -17.14
CA GLY A 54 -3.95 -4.32 -18.07
C GLY A 54 -3.73 -2.81 -18.02
N ASP A 55 -4.11 -2.15 -16.93
CA ASP A 55 -4.03 -0.69 -16.73
C ASP A 55 -4.71 0.13 -17.83
N TYR A 56 -5.72 -0.46 -18.51
CA TYR A 56 -6.50 0.26 -19.51
C TYR A 56 -7.14 1.51 -18.92
N LEU A 57 -7.14 2.62 -19.67
CA LEU A 57 -7.47 3.99 -19.31
C LEU A 57 -6.39 4.63 -18.43
N ARG A 58 -6.12 4.08 -17.26
CA ARG A 58 -5.02 4.34 -16.33
C ARG A 58 -5.05 3.29 -15.21
N SER A 59 -3.94 3.18 -14.50
CA SER A 59 -3.77 2.18 -13.45
C SER A 59 -4.85 2.29 -12.38
N GLY A 60 -5.55 1.17 -12.10
CA GLY A 60 -6.62 1.09 -11.11
C GLY A 60 -8.00 1.57 -11.55
N ALA A 61 -8.12 2.29 -12.67
CA ALA A 61 -9.37 2.97 -13.04
C ALA A 61 -10.54 2.02 -13.33
N ILE A 62 -10.30 0.85 -13.93
CA ILE A 62 -11.35 -0.14 -14.21
C ILE A 62 -11.65 -0.95 -12.96
N SER A 63 -10.62 -1.31 -12.19
CA SER A 63 -10.74 -2.17 -11.00
C SER A 63 -11.73 -1.64 -9.97
N ARG A 64 -11.82 -0.31 -9.80
CA ARG A 64 -12.75 0.32 -8.85
C ARG A 64 -14.22 -0.03 -9.08
N PHE A 65 -14.59 -0.45 -10.31
CA PHE A 65 -15.96 -0.84 -10.67
C PHE A 65 -16.23 -2.34 -10.47
N SER A 66 -15.23 -3.12 -10.07
CA SER A 66 -15.42 -4.55 -9.80
C SER A 66 -16.41 -4.76 -8.66
N PRO A 67 -17.28 -5.79 -8.72
CA PRO A 67 -18.26 -6.09 -7.67
C PRO A 67 -17.65 -6.13 -6.27
N ILE A 68 -16.53 -6.79 -6.08
CA ILE A 68 -15.84 -6.87 -4.78
C ILE A 68 -15.48 -5.49 -4.21
N MET A 69 -15.20 -4.50 -5.06
CA MET A 69 -14.85 -3.14 -4.60
C MET A 69 -16.02 -2.39 -3.98
N GLN A 70 -17.26 -2.79 -4.27
CA GLN A 70 -18.43 -2.26 -3.56
C GLN A 70 -18.41 -2.72 -2.10
N GLU A 71 -18.09 -4.00 -1.87
CA GLU A 71 -17.98 -4.59 -0.53
C GLU A 71 -16.77 -4.05 0.24
N VAL A 72 -15.62 -3.90 -0.45
CA VAL A 72 -14.42 -3.27 0.13
C VAL A 72 -14.72 -1.82 0.56
N THR A 73 -15.42 -1.07 -0.27
CA THR A 73 -15.81 0.33 0.04
C THR A 73 -16.75 0.38 1.25
N GLN A 74 -17.75 -0.50 1.32
CA GLN A 74 -18.65 -0.58 2.46
C GLN A 74 -17.91 -1.02 3.74
N HIS A 75 -16.99 -1.99 3.62
CA HIS A 75 -16.14 -2.45 4.72
C HIS A 75 -15.30 -1.29 5.29
N ALA A 76 -14.60 -0.55 4.42
CA ALA A 76 -13.82 0.63 4.80
C ALA A 76 -14.68 1.71 5.48
N ASN A 77 -15.86 2.02 4.92
CA ASN A 77 -16.76 3.05 5.45
C ASN A 77 -17.35 2.68 6.82
N ARG A 78 -17.42 1.39 7.15
CA ARG A 78 -17.81 0.90 8.48
C ARG A 78 -16.65 0.80 9.48
N GLY A 79 -15.47 1.29 9.11
CA GLY A 79 -14.26 1.25 9.94
C GLY A 79 -13.40 -0.01 9.75
N GLY A 80 -13.76 -0.88 8.82
CA GLY A 80 -12.94 -2.05 8.47
C GLY A 80 -11.62 -1.63 7.82
N TYR A 81 -10.60 -2.46 7.99
CA TYR A 81 -9.24 -2.15 7.56
C TYR A 81 -8.94 -2.61 6.14
N VAL A 82 -8.31 -1.74 5.37
CA VAL A 82 -7.94 -2.00 3.98
C VAL A 82 -6.54 -1.46 3.71
N MET A 83 -5.71 -2.21 2.99
CA MET A 83 -4.40 -1.73 2.51
C MET A 83 -4.20 -2.07 1.04
N GLY A 84 -3.79 -1.07 0.25
CA GLY A 84 -3.41 -1.23 -1.16
C GLY A 84 -1.90 -1.07 -1.35
N ILE A 85 -1.31 -2.00 -2.10
CA ILE A 85 0.11 -2.01 -2.43
C ILE A 85 0.26 -1.78 -3.92
N CYS A 86 1.08 -0.81 -4.33
CA CYS A 86 1.36 -0.45 -5.72
C CYS A 86 0.06 -0.24 -6.52
N ASN A 87 -0.32 -1.15 -7.42
CA ASN A 87 -1.60 -1.07 -8.15
C ASN A 87 -2.81 -1.06 -7.20
N GLY A 88 -2.76 -1.75 -6.08
CA GLY A 88 -3.79 -1.66 -5.02
C GLY A 88 -3.94 -0.25 -4.46
N PHE A 89 -2.85 0.49 -4.27
CA PHE A 89 -2.91 1.89 -3.86
C PHE A 89 -3.55 2.77 -4.94
N GLN A 90 -3.20 2.55 -6.21
CA GLN A 90 -3.84 3.23 -7.35
C GLN A 90 -5.35 2.98 -7.38
N ILE A 91 -5.78 1.73 -7.15
CA ILE A 91 -7.21 1.37 -7.08
C ILE A 91 -7.91 2.13 -5.94
N LEU A 92 -7.30 2.21 -4.77
CA LEU A 92 -7.89 2.91 -3.61
C LEU A 92 -8.02 4.41 -3.84
N THR A 93 -7.06 5.06 -4.52
CA THR A 93 -7.20 6.48 -4.90
C THR A 93 -8.28 6.68 -5.96
N GLU A 94 -8.38 5.78 -6.97
CA GLU A 94 -9.42 5.82 -7.99
C GLU A 94 -10.83 5.57 -7.41
N ALA A 95 -10.93 4.75 -6.37
CA ALA A 95 -12.18 4.49 -5.64
C ALA A 95 -12.57 5.62 -4.66
N GLY A 96 -11.71 6.64 -4.48
CA GLY A 96 -11.94 7.73 -3.53
C GLY A 96 -11.80 7.31 -2.05
N LEU A 97 -11.19 6.15 -1.78
CA LEU A 97 -10.94 5.66 -0.41
C LEU A 97 -9.66 6.25 0.18
N LEU A 98 -8.74 6.72 -0.66
CA LEU A 98 -7.53 7.43 -0.28
C LEU A 98 -7.47 8.79 -1.00
N PRO A 99 -6.94 9.84 -0.34
CA PRO A 99 -6.77 11.15 -0.94
C PRO A 99 -5.63 11.17 -1.97
N GLY A 100 -5.71 12.09 -2.93
CA GLY A 100 -4.70 12.30 -3.96
C GLY A 100 -4.86 11.37 -5.16
N ALA A 101 -3.81 11.26 -5.97
CA ALA A 101 -3.74 10.45 -7.17
C ALA A 101 -2.32 9.95 -7.42
N LEU A 102 -2.20 8.83 -8.13
CA LEU A 102 -0.92 8.32 -8.62
C LEU A 102 -0.78 8.69 -10.11
N LEU A 103 0.31 9.34 -10.45
CA LEU A 103 0.62 9.82 -11.81
C LEU A 103 1.86 9.09 -12.37
N ARG A 104 2.11 9.24 -13.66
CA ARG A 104 3.33 8.76 -14.28
C ARG A 104 4.57 9.31 -13.59
N ASN A 105 5.57 8.46 -13.42
CA ASN A 105 6.88 8.84 -12.91
C ASN A 105 7.44 10.02 -13.72
N VAL A 106 8.10 10.96 -13.07
CA VAL A 106 8.58 12.20 -13.72
C VAL A 106 9.53 11.92 -14.89
N ASN A 107 10.30 10.83 -14.81
CA ASN A 107 11.23 10.39 -15.87
C ASN A 107 10.56 9.59 -16.99
N GLN A 108 9.25 9.38 -16.96
CA GLN A 108 8.44 8.61 -17.90
C GLN A 108 8.87 7.13 -18.06
N LYS A 109 9.66 6.60 -17.12
CA LYS A 109 10.17 5.22 -17.16
C LYS A 109 9.51 4.36 -16.10
N PHE A 110 9.43 3.06 -16.38
CA PHE A 110 9.17 2.06 -15.37
C PHE A 110 10.40 1.94 -14.46
N ILE A 111 10.16 2.00 -13.14
CA ILE A 111 11.22 1.88 -12.11
C ILE A 111 11.04 0.52 -11.44
N CYS A 112 12.08 -0.32 -11.50
CA CYS A 112 12.15 -1.60 -10.82
C CYS A 112 13.47 -1.63 -10.07
N ASP A 113 13.43 -1.36 -8.76
CA ASP A 113 14.61 -1.21 -7.92
C ASP A 113 14.29 -1.47 -6.44
N ASN A 114 15.33 -1.58 -5.62
CA ASN A 114 15.21 -1.54 -4.17
C ASN A 114 15.43 -0.11 -3.69
N VAL A 115 14.45 0.45 -3.02
CA VAL A 115 14.49 1.81 -2.48
C VAL A 115 14.46 1.80 -0.96
N TYR A 116 14.83 2.91 -0.35
CA TYR A 116 14.65 3.09 1.08
C TYR A 116 13.42 3.96 1.34
N ILE A 117 12.62 3.53 2.32
CA ILE A 117 11.50 4.30 2.84
C ILE A 117 11.67 4.52 4.34
N LYS A 118 11.19 5.66 4.80
CA LYS A 118 11.19 6.03 6.22
C LYS A 118 9.74 6.20 6.69
N PRO A 119 9.34 5.58 7.81
CA PRO A 119 8.05 5.88 8.43
C PRO A 119 8.05 7.31 8.96
N VAL A 120 6.95 8.02 8.76
CA VAL A 120 6.78 9.42 9.22
C VAL A 120 6.18 9.46 10.62
N THR A 121 5.32 8.51 10.93
CA THR A 121 4.60 8.38 12.20
C THR A 121 4.47 6.92 12.60
N THR A 122 4.31 6.64 13.89
CA THR A 122 3.92 5.33 14.42
C THR A 122 2.44 5.29 14.82
N ASN A 123 1.67 6.35 14.54
CA ASN A 123 0.25 6.46 14.88
C ASN A 123 -0.68 5.75 13.87
N LEU A 124 -0.11 5.09 12.86
CA LEU A 124 -0.84 4.33 11.85
C LEU A 124 -0.54 2.84 12.03
N LEU A 125 -1.58 2.01 11.88
CA LEU A 125 -1.48 0.57 12.13
C LEU A 125 -0.29 -0.10 11.41
N PRO A 126 0.00 0.13 10.10
CA PRO A 126 1.13 -0.50 9.43
C PRO A 126 2.52 0.00 9.87
N THR A 127 2.60 1.04 10.70
CA THR A 127 3.87 1.66 11.12
C THR A 127 4.18 1.52 12.61
N GLN A 128 3.30 0.92 13.40
CA GLN A 128 3.39 0.90 14.86
C GLN A 128 4.66 0.24 15.41
N LEU A 129 5.20 -0.78 14.74
CA LEU A 129 6.43 -1.46 15.15
C LEU A 129 7.70 -0.90 14.49
N LEU A 130 7.56 0.12 13.64
CA LEU A 130 8.68 0.71 12.92
C LEU A 130 9.33 1.83 13.73
N ASP A 131 10.64 2.00 13.56
CA ASP A 131 11.38 3.12 14.11
C ASP A 131 11.39 4.28 13.10
N VAL A 132 10.84 5.42 13.48
CA VAL A 132 10.79 6.65 12.65
C VAL A 132 12.18 7.24 12.33
N ASN A 133 13.22 6.77 12.99
CA ASN A 133 14.61 7.19 12.74
C ASN A 133 15.38 6.23 11.83
N LYS A 134 14.73 5.14 11.38
CA LYS A 134 15.34 4.13 10.50
C LYS A 134 14.74 4.18 9.10
N ALA A 135 15.57 3.77 8.14
CA ALA A 135 15.15 3.49 6.78
C ALA A 135 14.98 1.98 6.59
N TYR A 136 13.96 1.62 5.82
CA TYR A 136 13.61 0.24 5.47
C TYR A 136 13.78 0.05 3.97
N LYS A 137 14.48 -0.99 3.56
CA LYS A 137 14.75 -1.29 2.16
C LYS A 137 13.60 -2.11 1.57
N ILE A 138 12.83 -1.52 0.67
CA ILE A 138 11.64 -2.15 0.09
C ILE A 138 11.69 -2.08 -1.43
N PRO A 139 11.37 -3.15 -2.17
CA PRO A 139 11.31 -3.13 -3.63
C PRO A 139 10.19 -2.23 -4.17
N VAL A 140 10.42 -1.61 -5.32
CA VAL A 140 9.41 -0.92 -6.13
C VAL A 140 9.38 -1.46 -7.56
N ALA A 141 8.21 -1.47 -8.19
CA ALA A 141 8.04 -1.88 -9.58
C ALA A 141 6.83 -1.15 -10.19
N HIS A 142 7.03 0.07 -10.70
CA HIS A 142 5.92 0.90 -11.19
C HIS A 142 6.33 1.91 -12.28
N GLY A 143 5.40 2.20 -13.20
CA GLY A 143 5.48 3.31 -14.17
C GLY A 143 4.68 4.55 -13.72
N GLU A 144 3.67 4.35 -12.86
CA GLU A 144 2.74 5.36 -12.35
C GLU A 144 2.71 5.32 -10.81
N GLY A 145 3.85 5.70 -10.18
CA GLY A 145 3.99 5.71 -8.73
C GLY A 145 4.11 7.10 -8.10
N ARG A 146 4.01 8.16 -8.92
CA ARG A 146 4.18 9.54 -8.48
C ARG A 146 2.94 10.05 -7.76
N TYR A 147 3.01 10.12 -6.43
CA TYR A 147 1.91 10.67 -5.63
C TYR A 147 1.75 12.17 -5.87
N HIS A 148 0.50 12.60 -6.09
CA HIS A 148 0.12 13.98 -6.32
C HIS A 148 -1.17 14.31 -5.58
N ALA A 149 -1.22 15.51 -4.97
CA ALA A 149 -2.41 16.07 -4.35
C ALA A 149 -2.32 17.60 -4.38
N ASP A 150 -3.44 18.30 -4.20
CA ASP A 150 -3.44 19.73 -4.07
C ASP A 150 -2.83 20.17 -2.70
N LYS A 151 -2.58 21.47 -2.57
CA LYS A 151 -1.91 22.02 -1.37
C LYS A 151 -2.71 21.82 -0.09
N GLU A 152 -4.03 21.86 -0.17
CA GLU A 152 -4.90 21.69 0.99
C GLU A 152 -4.89 20.23 1.46
N THR A 153 -5.03 19.28 0.53
CA THR A 153 -4.89 17.85 0.80
C THR A 153 -3.52 17.52 1.41
N LEU A 154 -2.42 18.06 0.84
CA LEU A 154 -1.09 17.85 1.40
C LEU A 154 -0.96 18.40 2.82
N LYS A 155 -1.57 19.56 3.10
CA LYS A 155 -1.61 20.13 4.45
C LYS A 155 -2.39 19.25 5.41
N GLN A 156 -3.57 18.76 5.00
CA GLN A 156 -4.39 17.86 5.82
C GLN A 156 -3.66 16.54 6.12
N LEU A 157 -2.99 15.95 5.13
CA LEU A 157 -2.20 14.72 5.31
C LEU A 157 -1.09 14.93 6.36
N HIS A 158 -0.43 16.08 6.32
CA HIS A 158 0.62 16.43 7.28
C HIS A 158 0.05 16.67 8.68
N ASP A 159 -0.97 17.52 8.80
CA ASP A 159 -1.50 17.98 10.10
C ASP A 159 -2.22 16.84 10.86
N ASN A 160 -2.71 15.80 10.15
CA ASN A 160 -3.44 14.68 10.74
C ASN A 160 -2.62 13.39 10.84
N ASP A 161 -1.28 13.44 10.66
CA ASP A 161 -0.42 12.24 10.68
C ASP A 161 -0.86 11.15 9.69
N GLN A 162 -1.29 11.55 8.48
CA GLN A 162 -1.76 10.63 7.46
C GLN A 162 -0.66 10.20 6.46
N ILE A 163 0.52 10.83 6.49
CA ILE A 163 1.66 10.41 5.68
C ILE A 163 2.32 9.23 6.40
N MET A 164 2.21 8.05 5.78
CA MET A 164 2.71 6.80 6.33
C MET A 164 4.22 6.64 6.10
N PHE A 165 4.65 6.80 4.85
CA PHE A 165 6.04 6.64 4.43
C PHE A 165 6.50 7.74 3.49
N LYS A 166 7.80 8.05 3.56
CA LYS A 166 8.52 8.86 2.56
C LYS A 166 9.70 8.08 1.97
N TYR A 167 9.99 8.32 0.69
CA TYR A 167 11.26 7.89 0.10
C TYR A 167 12.43 8.57 0.82
N SER A 168 13.50 7.84 1.06
CA SER A 168 14.64 8.30 1.85
C SER A 168 15.96 7.69 1.38
N SER A 169 17.06 8.15 1.95
CA SER A 169 18.34 7.45 1.90
C SER A 169 18.34 6.24 2.84
N ASN A 170 19.42 5.45 2.81
CA ASN A 170 19.66 4.36 3.74
C ASN A 170 19.92 4.81 5.20
N VAL A 171 20.15 6.11 5.42
CA VAL A 171 20.31 6.72 6.75
C VAL A 171 19.08 7.55 7.15
N ALA A 172 17.93 7.25 6.53
CA ALA A 172 16.64 7.88 6.81
C ALA A 172 16.59 9.40 6.51
N ASP A 173 17.44 9.91 5.64
CA ASP A 173 17.35 11.28 5.12
C ASP A 173 16.29 11.35 4.01
N THR A 174 15.35 12.29 4.13
CA THR A 174 14.25 12.50 3.18
C THR A 174 14.48 13.68 2.25
N HIS A 175 15.75 14.03 1.98
CA HIS A 175 16.07 15.07 1.00
C HIS A 175 15.52 14.71 -0.39
N GLU A 176 15.14 15.70 -1.19
CA GLU A 176 14.49 15.53 -2.50
C GLU A 176 15.30 14.67 -3.48
N ILE A 177 16.62 14.64 -3.37
CA ILE A 177 17.51 13.80 -4.22
C ILE A 177 17.21 12.30 -4.10
N TYR A 178 16.56 11.84 -3.02
CA TYR A 178 16.14 10.44 -2.84
C TYR A 178 14.73 10.16 -3.37
N ASN A 179 14.08 11.16 -3.99
CA ASN A 179 12.79 11.02 -4.62
C ASN A 179 12.92 10.32 -5.98
N ILE A 180 12.56 9.06 -6.02
CA ILE A 180 12.79 8.22 -7.19
C ILE A 180 11.85 8.49 -8.37
N ASN A 181 10.66 9.06 -8.11
CA ASN A 181 9.58 9.11 -9.09
C ASN A 181 8.90 10.49 -9.22
N GLY A 182 9.31 11.48 -8.42
CA GLY A 182 8.74 12.82 -8.41
C GLY A 182 7.48 12.98 -7.53
N SER A 183 7.24 12.06 -6.59
CA SER A 183 6.15 12.17 -5.61
C SER A 183 6.27 13.45 -4.78
N LEU A 184 5.17 14.17 -4.60
CA LEU A 184 5.16 15.37 -3.76
C LEU A 184 5.60 15.02 -2.33
N LEU A 185 6.47 15.85 -1.75
CA LEU A 185 7.03 15.67 -0.41
C LEU A 185 7.69 14.32 -0.17
N ASN A 186 8.17 13.63 -1.22
CA ASN A 186 8.71 12.27 -1.19
C ASN A 186 7.71 11.21 -0.68
N ILE A 187 6.41 11.48 -0.71
CA ILE A 187 5.39 10.57 -0.20
C ILE A 187 5.45 9.23 -0.94
N ALA A 188 5.63 8.15 -0.17
CA ALA A 188 5.62 6.77 -0.66
C ALA A 188 4.38 6.00 -0.22
N GLY A 189 3.64 6.50 0.78
CA GLY A 189 2.39 5.93 1.27
C GLY A 189 1.62 6.87 2.18
N VAL A 190 0.29 6.73 2.17
CA VAL A 190 -0.66 7.56 2.94
C VAL A 190 -1.76 6.72 3.56
N SER A 191 -2.49 7.31 4.52
CA SER A 191 -3.77 6.80 5.02
C SER A 191 -4.92 7.75 4.72
N ASN A 192 -6.16 7.25 4.85
CA ASN A 192 -7.35 8.09 4.90
C ASN A 192 -7.49 8.80 6.26
N ALA A 193 -8.45 9.72 6.37
CA ALA A 193 -8.70 10.49 7.60
C ALA A 193 -9.09 9.61 8.80
N ASN A 194 -9.79 8.50 8.57
CA ASN A 194 -10.20 7.55 9.62
C ASN A 194 -9.07 6.59 10.03
N LYS A 195 -7.92 6.64 9.37
CA LYS A 195 -6.74 5.80 9.65
C LYS A 195 -7.01 4.29 9.59
N ASN A 196 -7.95 3.87 8.74
CA ASN A 196 -8.32 2.48 8.49
C ASN A 196 -8.12 2.02 7.05
N VAL A 197 -7.81 2.96 6.13
CA VAL A 197 -7.42 2.64 4.76
C VAL A 197 -6.01 3.16 4.51
N PHE A 198 -5.15 2.30 3.99
CA PHE A 198 -3.73 2.57 3.78
C PHE A 198 -3.33 2.28 2.34
N GLY A 199 -2.38 3.04 1.81
CA GLY A 199 -1.82 2.79 0.49
C GLY A 199 -0.34 3.12 0.43
N MET A 200 0.44 2.26 -0.24
CA MET A 200 1.86 2.51 -0.49
C MET A 200 2.30 1.99 -1.85
N MET A 201 3.27 2.65 -2.48
CA MET A 201 3.83 2.22 -3.76
C MET A 201 4.88 1.11 -3.65
N PRO A 202 5.77 1.11 -2.64
CA PRO A 202 6.71 0.01 -2.42
C PRO A 202 5.98 -1.30 -2.05
N HIS A 203 6.65 -2.44 -2.35
CA HIS A 203 6.16 -3.80 -2.20
C HIS A 203 6.73 -4.47 -0.94
N PRO A 204 6.14 -4.29 0.25
CA PRO A 204 6.63 -4.93 1.48
C PRO A 204 6.51 -6.47 1.42
N GLU A 205 5.56 -7.02 0.65
CA GLU A 205 5.37 -8.46 0.47
C GLU A 205 6.58 -9.15 -0.16
N ARG A 206 7.43 -8.40 -0.86
CA ARG A 206 8.69 -8.88 -1.46
C ARG A 206 9.91 -8.69 -0.56
N ALA A 207 9.69 -8.33 0.69
CA ALA A 207 10.71 -8.10 1.71
C ALA A 207 10.27 -8.69 3.06
N VAL A 208 9.81 -9.94 3.08
CA VAL A 208 9.29 -10.62 4.29
C VAL A 208 10.03 -11.89 4.64
N ASP A 209 10.79 -12.45 3.71
CA ASP A 209 11.45 -13.75 3.85
C ASP A 209 12.96 -13.61 3.67
N PRO A 210 13.78 -14.20 4.57
CA PRO A 210 15.24 -14.24 4.41
C PRO A 210 15.69 -14.87 3.08
N GLU A 211 14.94 -15.80 2.52
CA GLU A 211 15.25 -16.41 1.21
C GLU A 211 15.14 -15.39 0.06
N LEU A 212 14.34 -14.34 0.23
CA LEU A 212 14.30 -13.20 -0.69
C LEU A 212 15.46 -12.21 -0.48
N GLY A 213 16.31 -12.47 0.52
CA GLY A 213 17.47 -11.62 0.87
C GLY A 213 17.11 -10.32 1.60
N ASN A 214 15.84 -10.15 2.01
CA ASN A 214 15.36 -8.95 2.69
C ASN A 214 14.11 -9.24 3.53
N THR A 215 14.08 -8.72 4.77
CA THR A 215 12.97 -8.89 5.72
C THR A 215 12.41 -7.57 6.26
N ASP A 216 12.82 -6.44 5.71
CA ASP A 216 12.42 -5.11 6.19
C ASP A 216 10.91 -4.85 6.07
N GLY A 217 10.24 -5.47 5.08
CA GLY A 217 8.80 -5.36 4.88
C GLY A 217 7.97 -6.17 5.88
N ARG A 218 8.58 -7.16 6.55
CA ARG A 218 7.90 -8.03 7.51
C ARG A 218 7.29 -7.25 8.67
N LEU A 219 8.01 -6.26 9.21
CA LEU A 219 7.55 -5.43 10.32
C LEU A 219 6.28 -4.62 9.99
N ILE A 220 6.05 -4.29 8.71
CA ILE A 220 4.84 -3.61 8.26
C ILE A 220 3.62 -4.51 8.46
N PHE A 221 3.73 -5.79 8.06
CA PHE A 221 2.65 -6.77 8.26
C PHE A 221 2.50 -7.18 9.72
N GLU A 222 3.60 -7.35 10.47
CA GLU A 222 3.55 -7.64 11.90
C GLU A 222 2.90 -6.49 12.68
N SER A 223 3.10 -5.23 12.28
CA SER A 223 2.42 -4.07 12.87
C SER A 223 0.90 -4.20 12.77
N ILE A 224 0.38 -4.73 11.66
CA ILE A 224 -1.06 -4.91 11.46
C ILE A 224 -1.65 -5.90 12.49
N LEU A 225 -0.87 -6.85 12.99
CA LEU A 225 -1.34 -7.82 13.97
C LEU A 225 -1.62 -7.20 15.36
N ASN A 226 -1.09 -6.01 15.64
CA ASN A 226 -1.40 -5.29 16.87
C ASN A 226 -2.88 -4.94 17.01
N LEU A 227 -3.64 -4.96 15.92
CA LEU A 227 -5.10 -4.78 15.93
C LEU A 227 -5.82 -5.80 16.83
N VAL A 228 -5.28 -7.02 16.95
CA VAL A 228 -5.89 -8.11 17.75
C VAL A 228 -5.59 -7.94 19.24
N ASN A 229 -4.60 -7.12 19.59
CA ASN A 229 -4.12 -6.93 20.96
C ASN A 229 -4.61 -5.60 21.58
N ALA A 230 -5.38 -4.82 20.84
CA ALA A 230 -5.97 -3.56 21.28
C ALA A 230 -7.48 -3.71 21.56
#